data_cd7084b4fc8255a60090202de6d46d2a
#
_entry.id   cd7084b4fc8255a60090202de6d46d2a
#
_cell.length_a   1.000
_cell.length_b   1.000
_cell.length_c   1.000
_cell.angle_alpha   90.00
_cell.angle_beta   90.00
_cell.angle_gamma   90.00
#
_symmetry.space_group_name_H-M   'P 1'
#
loop_
_entity.id
_entity.type
_entity.pdbx_description
1 polymer ?
#
loop_
_entity_poly.entity_id
_entity_poly.type
_entity_poly.pdbx_seq_one_letter_code
_entity_poly.pdbx_strand_id
1 'polypeptide(L)'
;MRLLAGASWGKFVEVGCGGGSLLHELAQRSEHATGIETSERARALASSIAEAGGGKQLIVADPDLKWNQDRELVCAFDVLEHIEHDAAAIEEWSGWLVRGGRLCLSVPAHQSRWGAGDEWAGHWRRYGRHDLQALLVSKGFVIEHIECYGFPLGNFTEWYGERFYRRALRERRGNLSKSQATSESGVERNYYVRKFKWLDSVPARALLRFFNAFQSMASRTDWGTGYLVLAKKE
;
A
#
# COMPACT_ATOMS: atom_id res chain seq x y z
N MET A 1 -11.02 2.21 -5.38
CA MET A 1 -10.50 0.84 -5.31
C MET A 1 -11.64 -0.15 -5.51
N ARG A 2 -11.60 -0.99 -6.56
CA ARG A 2 -12.74 -1.86 -6.94
C ARG A 2 -13.12 -2.86 -5.84
N LEU A 3 -12.14 -3.43 -5.14
CA LEU A 3 -12.38 -4.47 -4.11
C LEU A 3 -13.14 -3.96 -2.88
N LEU A 4 -12.97 -2.69 -2.52
CA LEU A 4 -13.63 -2.05 -1.40
C LEU A 4 -14.79 -1.15 -1.84
N ALA A 5 -15.06 -1.06 -3.16
CA ALA A 5 -16.11 -0.20 -3.71
C ALA A 5 -17.49 -0.73 -3.33
N GLY A 6 -18.34 0.15 -2.78
CA GLY A 6 -19.71 -0.19 -2.40
C GLY A 6 -19.87 -0.81 -1.02
N ALA A 7 -18.78 -1.16 -0.31
CA ALA A 7 -18.85 -1.58 1.08
C ALA A 7 -18.79 -0.37 2.03
N SER A 8 -19.48 -0.45 3.13
CA SER A 8 -19.36 0.45 4.28
C SER A 8 -18.76 -0.33 5.45
N TRP A 9 -18.00 0.36 6.27
CA TRP A 9 -17.27 -0.23 7.39
C TRP A 9 -17.61 0.53 8.67
N GLY A 10 -17.85 -0.16 9.77
CA GLY A 10 -18.01 0.49 11.06
C GLY A 10 -16.68 1.10 11.50
N LYS A 11 -15.70 0.25 11.79
CA LYS A 11 -14.36 0.70 12.19
C LYS A 11 -13.31 0.12 11.26
N PHE A 12 -12.47 0.98 10.68
CA PHE A 12 -11.31 0.51 9.92
C PHE A 12 -10.02 1.22 10.31
N VAL A 13 -8.89 0.60 9.97
CA VAL A 13 -7.56 1.17 10.11
C VAL A 13 -6.76 1.01 8.83
N GLU A 14 -6.03 2.06 8.43
CA GLU A 14 -5.03 2.02 7.37
C GLU A 14 -3.64 2.14 7.99
N VAL A 15 -2.85 1.09 7.87
CA VAL A 15 -1.45 1.05 8.28
C VAL A 15 -0.61 1.66 7.17
N GLY A 16 0.27 2.60 7.51
CA GLY A 16 1.08 3.33 6.54
C GLY A 16 0.22 4.23 5.65
N CYS A 17 -0.70 5.02 6.22
CA CYS A 17 -1.65 5.83 5.46
C CYS A 17 -1.00 6.95 4.63
N GLY A 18 0.30 7.22 4.80
CA GLY A 18 1.04 8.24 4.06
C GLY A 18 0.37 9.62 4.18
N GLY A 19 0.10 10.26 3.05
CA GLY A 19 -0.60 11.55 3.00
C GLY A 19 -2.11 11.47 3.22
N GLY A 20 -2.68 10.29 3.54
CA GLY A 20 -4.08 10.12 3.95
C GLY A 20 -5.13 10.19 2.84
N SER A 21 -4.75 10.22 1.57
CA SER A 21 -5.72 10.35 0.47
C SER A 21 -6.70 9.17 0.39
N LEU A 22 -6.20 7.94 0.54
CA LEU A 22 -7.05 6.74 0.52
C LEU A 22 -7.82 6.60 1.82
N LEU A 23 -7.19 6.89 2.96
CA LEU A 23 -7.84 6.98 4.26
C LEU A 23 -9.06 7.90 4.20
N HIS A 24 -8.90 9.09 3.61
CA HIS A 24 -9.98 10.04 3.44
C HIS A 24 -11.12 9.50 2.56
N GLU A 25 -10.79 8.85 1.42
CA GLU A 25 -11.80 8.26 0.54
C GLU A 25 -12.61 7.17 1.25
N LEU A 26 -11.95 6.27 1.98
CA LEU A 26 -12.59 5.18 2.71
C LEU A 26 -13.36 5.69 3.93
N ALA A 27 -12.87 6.74 4.59
CA ALA A 27 -13.54 7.36 5.74
C ALA A 27 -14.93 7.90 5.41
N GLN A 28 -15.19 8.28 4.15
CA GLN A 28 -16.53 8.71 3.74
C GLN A 28 -17.59 7.60 3.84
N ARG A 29 -17.14 6.34 3.91
CA ARG A 29 -17.98 5.13 3.96
C ARG A 29 -17.82 4.34 5.25
N SER A 30 -17.26 4.94 6.28
CA SER A 30 -17.02 4.31 7.58
C SER A 30 -17.49 5.21 8.72
N GLU A 31 -17.82 4.58 9.83
CA GLU A 31 -18.18 5.31 11.05
C GLU A 31 -16.94 5.88 11.74
N HIS A 32 -15.88 5.06 11.82
CA HIS A 32 -14.60 5.42 12.42
C HIS A 32 -13.46 4.97 11.53
N ALA A 33 -12.60 5.91 11.13
CA ALA A 33 -11.42 5.69 10.34
C ALA A 33 -10.17 6.10 11.13
N THR A 34 -9.16 5.24 11.13
CA THR A 34 -7.87 5.52 11.78
C THR A 34 -6.74 5.30 10.78
N GLY A 35 -5.81 6.23 10.69
CA GLY A 35 -4.57 6.09 9.94
C GLY A 35 -3.37 5.97 10.87
N ILE A 36 -2.50 5.02 10.63
CA ILE A 36 -1.20 4.89 11.29
C ILE A 36 -0.14 5.34 10.31
N GLU A 37 0.73 6.27 10.72
CA GLU A 37 1.83 6.77 9.88
C GLU A 37 3.00 7.20 10.77
N THR A 38 4.20 6.69 10.48
CA THR A 38 5.40 6.98 11.25
C THR A 38 6.11 8.25 10.82
N SER A 39 5.98 8.66 9.55
CA SER A 39 6.57 9.90 9.04
C SER A 39 5.80 11.13 9.52
N GLU A 40 6.43 11.98 10.30
CA GLU A 40 5.84 13.24 10.80
C GLU A 40 5.31 14.14 9.67
N ARG A 41 6.09 14.26 8.60
CA ARG A 41 5.68 15.05 7.42
C ARG A 41 4.47 14.49 6.71
N ALA A 42 4.38 13.16 6.57
CA ALA A 42 3.24 12.50 5.96
C ALA A 42 2.00 12.63 6.87
N ARG A 43 2.16 12.49 8.20
CA ARG A 43 1.10 12.71 9.17
C ARG A 43 0.53 14.12 9.11
N ALA A 44 1.39 15.15 9.06
CA ALA A 44 0.93 16.54 8.96
C ALA A 44 0.07 16.76 7.70
N LEU A 45 0.46 16.15 6.57
CA LEU A 45 -0.34 16.19 5.34
C LEU A 45 -1.67 15.46 5.51
N ALA A 46 -1.64 14.25 6.06
CA ALA A 46 -2.84 13.46 6.29
C ALA A 46 -3.82 14.17 7.25
N SER A 47 -3.31 14.79 8.30
CA SER A 47 -4.13 15.59 9.23
C SER A 47 -4.78 16.78 8.53
N SER A 48 -4.05 17.50 7.68
CA SER A 48 -4.63 18.64 6.93
C SER A 48 -5.72 18.20 5.94
N ILE A 49 -5.58 17.02 5.31
CA ILE A 49 -6.61 16.44 4.44
C ILE A 49 -7.84 16.02 5.28
N ALA A 50 -7.60 15.43 6.47
CA ALA A 50 -8.66 15.05 7.39
C ALA A 50 -9.49 16.26 7.83
N GLU A 51 -8.84 17.34 8.24
CA GLU A 51 -9.48 18.60 8.65
C GLU A 51 -10.31 19.21 7.51
N ALA A 52 -9.73 19.30 6.30
CA ALA A 52 -10.40 19.81 5.11
C ALA A 52 -11.63 18.96 4.73
N GLY A 53 -11.59 17.65 4.98
CA GLY A 53 -12.66 16.70 4.70
C GLY A 53 -13.71 16.54 5.77
N GLY A 54 -13.69 17.33 6.83
CA GLY A 54 -14.66 17.30 7.94
C GLY A 54 -14.25 16.44 9.14
N GLY A 55 -12.96 16.09 9.25
CA GLY A 55 -12.35 15.51 10.46
C GLY A 55 -12.87 14.12 10.88
N LYS A 56 -13.41 13.33 9.95
CA LYS A 56 -13.96 11.99 10.25
C LYS A 56 -12.90 10.93 10.55
N GLN A 57 -11.66 11.15 10.15
CA GLN A 57 -10.56 10.23 10.37
C GLN A 57 -9.65 10.73 11.50
N LEU A 58 -9.11 9.78 12.26
CA LEU A 58 -8.09 10.03 13.27
C LEU A 58 -6.75 9.53 12.73
N ILE A 59 -5.75 10.42 12.68
CA ILE A 59 -4.38 10.09 12.32
C ILE A 59 -3.56 9.92 13.58
N VAL A 60 -2.89 8.77 13.70
CA VAL A 60 -2.03 8.44 14.84
C VAL A 60 -0.61 8.14 14.40
N ALA A 61 0.35 8.37 15.29
CA ALA A 61 1.76 8.14 15.03
C ALA A 61 2.24 6.76 15.47
N ASP A 62 1.66 6.27 16.55
CA ASP A 62 2.19 5.15 17.31
C ASP A 62 1.64 3.82 16.78
N PRO A 63 2.52 2.89 16.34
CA PRO A 63 2.13 1.54 16.00
C PRO A 63 1.75 0.69 17.23
N ASP A 64 2.08 1.11 18.46
CA ASP A 64 1.79 0.36 19.68
C ASP A 64 0.32 0.45 20.14
N LEU A 65 -0.56 0.98 19.31
CA LEU A 65 -1.99 0.98 19.57
C LEU A 65 -2.54 -0.44 19.56
N LYS A 66 -2.87 -0.91 20.74
CA LYS A 66 -3.48 -2.23 20.91
C LYS A 66 -5.00 -2.11 20.75
N TRP A 67 -5.50 -2.46 19.58
CA TRP A 67 -6.92 -2.73 19.40
C TRP A 67 -7.20 -4.20 19.66
N ASN A 68 -8.34 -4.48 20.24
CA ASN A 68 -8.73 -5.82 20.61
C ASN A 68 -10.00 -6.22 19.85
N GLN A 69 -9.82 -6.81 18.67
CA GLN A 69 -10.88 -7.40 17.86
C GLN A 69 -12.10 -6.50 17.67
N ASP A 70 -11.87 -5.24 17.33
CA ASP A 70 -12.94 -4.27 17.12
C ASP A 70 -12.93 -3.60 15.74
N ARG A 71 -12.01 -4.02 14.85
CA ARG A 71 -11.90 -3.51 13.47
C ARG A 71 -12.57 -4.46 12.49
N GLU A 72 -13.35 -3.91 11.57
CA GLU A 72 -13.97 -4.67 10.49
C GLU A 72 -13.06 -4.76 9.26
N LEU A 73 -12.17 -3.76 9.09
CA LEU A 73 -11.22 -3.70 7.99
C LEU A 73 -9.86 -3.19 8.48
N VAL A 74 -8.80 -3.89 8.08
CA VAL A 74 -7.41 -3.42 8.14
C VAL A 74 -6.92 -3.27 6.70
N CYS A 75 -6.36 -2.10 6.37
CA CYS A 75 -5.69 -1.85 5.10
C CYS A 75 -4.19 -1.63 5.32
N ALA A 76 -3.36 -2.15 4.40
CA ALA A 76 -1.92 -1.93 4.39
C ALA A 76 -1.42 -1.97 2.94
N PHE A 77 -1.14 -0.80 2.35
CA PHE A 77 -0.76 -0.73 0.93
C PHE A 77 0.70 -0.33 0.79
N ASP A 78 1.50 -1.23 0.23
CA ASP A 78 2.96 -1.10 0.09
C ASP A 78 3.62 -0.79 1.45
N VAL A 79 3.31 -1.61 2.46
CA VAL A 79 3.78 -1.50 3.85
C VAL A 79 4.50 -2.75 4.32
N LEU A 80 3.94 -3.94 4.03
CA LEU A 80 4.40 -5.21 4.59
C LEU A 80 5.84 -5.54 4.19
N GLU A 81 6.26 -5.13 2.99
CA GLU A 81 7.63 -5.28 2.49
C GLU A 81 8.66 -4.47 3.27
N HIS A 82 8.22 -3.43 3.99
CA HIS A 82 9.07 -2.60 4.84
C HIS A 82 9.24 -3.18 6.27
N ILE A 83 8.50 -4.22 6.60
CA ILE A 83 8.53 -4.85 7.92
C ILE A 83 9.39 -6.10 7.89
N GLU A 84 10.44 -6.14 8.73
CA GLU A 84 11.36 -7.29 8.79
C GLU A 84 10.64 -8.57 9.21
N HIS A 85 9.78 -8.49 10.23
CA HIS A 85 9.00 -9.59 10.78
C HIS A 85 7.55 -9.53 10.31
N ASP A 86 7.33 -9.71 9.00
CA ASP A 86 6.03 -9.61 8.34
C ASP A 86 4.98 -10.56 8.91
N ALA A 87 5.36 -11.78 9.28
CA ALA A 87 4.46 -12.76 9.90
C ALA A 87 3.91 -12.27 11.26
N ALA A 88 4.72 -11.55 12.04
CA ALA A 88 4.30 -10.96 13.30
C ALA A 88 3.36 -9.77 13.06
N ALA A 89 3.62 -8.96 12.04
CA ALA A 89 2.74 -7.85 11.66
C ALA A 89 1.36 -8.35 11.20
N ILE A 90 1.30 -9.40 10.37
CA ILE A 90 0.02 -10.01 9.96
C ILE A 90 -0.74 -10.57 11.17
N GLU A 91 -0.05 -11.20 12.12
CA GLU A 91 -0.66 -11.72 13.35
C GLU A 91 -1.23 -10.60 14.22
N GLU A 92 -0.49 -9.50 14.38
CA GLU A 92 -0.94 -8.31 15.09
C GLU A 92 -2.19 -7.71 14.42
N TRP A 93 -2.17 -7.51 13.10
CA TRP A 93 -3.31 -7.00 12.34
C TRP A 93 -4.52 -7.94 12.40
N SER A 94 -4.27 -9.26 12.41
CA SER A 94 -5.32 -10.24 12.67
C SER A 94 -5.92 -10.05 14.06
N GLY A 95 -5.10 -9.75 15.07
CA GLY A 95 -5.55 -9.46 16.43
C GLY A 95 -6.48 -8.24 16.54
N TRP A 96 -6.36 -7.27 15.64
CA TRP A 96 -7.23 -6.09 15.59
C TRP A 96 -8.60 -6.36 14.97
N LEU A 97 -8.68 -7.34 14.05
CA LEU A 97 -9.88 -7.65 13.31
C LEU A 97 -10.89 -8.45 14.15
N VAL A 98 -12.16 -8.09 14.01
CA VAL A 98 -13.27 -8.97 14.44
C VAL A 98 -13.25 -10.27 13.65
N ARG A 99 -13.92 -11.31 14.17
CA ARG A 99 -14.18 -12.52 13.38
C ARG A 99 -15.00 -12.15 12.14
N GLY A 100 -14.56 -12.61 10.97
CA GLY A 100 -15.16 -12.24 9.69
C GLY A 100 -14.73 -10.87 9.15
N GLY A 101 -13.90 -10.13 9.89
CA GLY A 101 -13.26 -8.89 9.44
C GLY A 101 -12.28 -9.15 8.29
N ARG A 102 -11.87 -8.12 7.57
CA ARG A 102 -11.06 -8.23 6.35
C ARG A 102 -9.74 -7.51 6.46
N LEU A 103 -8.72 -8.14 5.89
CA LEU A 103 -7.43 -7.55 5.62
C LEU A 103 -7.31 -7.28 4.12
N CYS A 104 -7.06 -6.02 3.75
CA CYS A 104 -6.78 -5.62 2.37
C CYS A 104 -5.36 -5.08 2.29
N LEU A 105 -4.49 -5.72 1.52
CA LEU A 105 -3.10 -5.29 1.41
C LEU A 105 -2.59 -5.31 -0.03
N SER A 106 -1.60 -4.45 -0.31
CA SER A 106 -0.76 -4.58 -1.50
C SER A 106 0.69 -4.74 -1.13
N VAL A 107 1.42 -5.50 -1.97
CA VAL A 107 2.87 -5.73 -1.82
C VAL A 107 3.52 -5.82 -3.20
N PRO A 108 4.81 -5.49 -3.34
CA PRO A 108 5.55 -5.71 -4.58
C PRO A 108 5.67 -7.20 -4.88
N ALA A 109 5.41 -7.54 -6.15
CA ALA A 109 5.44 -8.91 -6.65
C ALA A 109 6.84 -9.34 -7.09
N HIS A 110 7.06 -10.67 -7.08
CA HIS A 110 8.20 -11.36 -7.68
C HIS A 110 9.56 -11.02 -7.05
N GLN A 111 10.02 -11.85 -6.12
CA GLN A 111 11.35 -11.74 -5.52
C GLN A 111 12.48 -11.69 -6.56
N SER A 112 12.31 -12.36 -7.70
CA SER A 112 13.28 -12.35 -8.82
C SER A 112 13.44 -10.98 -9.49
N ARG A 113 12.54 -10.04 -9.23
CA ARG A 113 12.56 -8.65 -9.74
C ARG A 113 13.14 -7.66 -8.75
N TRP A 114 13.75 -8.15 -7.68
CA TRP A 114 14.45 -7.30 -6.71
C TRP A 114 15.47 -6.40 -7.43
N GLY A 115 15.46 -5.10 -7.13
CA GLY A 115 16.27 -4.12 -7.80
C GLY A 115 16.63 -2.90 -6.96
N ALA A 116 17.27 -1.93 -7.61
CA ALA A 116 17.68 -0.69 -6.96
C ALA A 116 16.53 0.13 -6.40
N GLY A 117 15.34 -0.02 -6.96
CA GLY A 117 14.13 0.60 -6.42
C GLY A 117 13.78 0.08 -5.04
N ASP A 118 13.91 -1.23 -4.81
CA ASP A 118 13.64 -1.87 -3.52
C ASP A 118 14.67 -1.44 -2.46
N GLU A 119 15.95 -1.44 -2.84
CA GLU A 119 17.04 -0.98 -1.96
C GLU A 119 16.87 0.49 -1.58
N TRP A 120 16.51 1.34 -2.55
CA TRP A 120 16.27 2.75 -2.32
C TRP A 120 15.09 3.00 -1.38
N ALA A 121 14.01 2.23 -1.54
CA ALA A 121 12.81 2.29 -0.71
C ALA A 121 13.00 1.67 0.69
N GLY A 122 14.05 0.87 0.90
CA GLY A 122 14.30 0.18 2.17
C GLY A 122 13.46 -1.08 2.37
N HIS A 123 13.08 -1.75 1.28
CA HIS A 123 12.35 -3.01 1.36
C HIS A 123 13.20 -4.11 2.02
N TRP A 124 12.53 -5.07 2.62
CA TRP A 124 13.14 -6.32 3.08
C TRP A 124 12.95 -7.42 2.05
N ARG A 125 11.83 -7.41 1.30
CA ARG A 125 11.47 -8.47 0.36
C ARG A 125 10.44 -8.03 -0.66
N ARG A 126 10.28 -8.85 -1.69
CA ARG A 126 9.09 -8.91 -2.55
C ARG A 126 8.43 -10.26 -2.35
N TYR A 127 7.21 -10.42 -2.77
CA TYR A 127 6.42 -11.60 -2.50
C TYR A 127 6.16 -12.43 -3.76
N GLY A 128 6.20 -13.77 -3.62
CA GLY A 128 5.58 -14.69 -4.56
C GLY A 128 4.09 -14.81 -4.25
N ARG A 129 3.25 -15.09 -5.25
CA ARG A 129 1.81 -15.30 -5.05
C ARG A 129 1.52 -16.38 -4.02
N HIS A 130 2.16 -17.54 -4.18
CA HIS A 130 1.96 -18.67 -3.26
C HIS A 130 2.50 -18.41 -1.85
N ASP A 131 3.64 -17.73 -1.75
CA ASP A 131 4.25 -17.42 -0.45
C ASP A 131 3.37 -16.45 0.33
N LEU A 132 2.83 -15.42 -0.34
CA LEU A 132 1.90 -14.48 0.27
C LEU A 132 0.60 -15.16 0.73
N GLN A 133 0.04 -16.03 -0.11
CA GLN A 133 -1.15 -16.80 0.25
C GLN A 133 -0.88 -17.73 1.44
N ALA A 134 0.23 -18.47 1.43
CA ALA A 134 0.62 -19.35 2.52
C ALA A 134 0.82 -18.60 3.84
N LEU A 135 1.47 -17.43 3.78
CA LEU A 135 1.65 -16.54 4.94
C LEU A 135 0.29 -16.15 5.55
N LEU A 136 -0.63 -15.63 4.73
CA LEU A 136 -1.95 -15.19 5.21
C LEU A 136 -2.78 -16.35 5.77
N VAL A 137 -2.81 -17.49 5.06
CA VAL A 137 -3.52 -18.70 5.53
C VAL A 137 -2.95 -19.20 6.85
N SER A 138 -1.63 -19.19 7.04
CA SER A 138 -0.99 -19.58 8.29
C SER A 138 -1.37 -18.71 9.50
N LYS A 139 -1.90 -17.49 9.22
CA LYS A 139 -2.37 -16.52 10.23
C LYS A 139 -3.90 -16.47 10.36
N GLY A 140 -4.60 -17.49 9.87
CA GLY A 140 -6.05 -17.64 10.03
C GLY A 140 -6.88 -16.80 9.07
N PHE A 141 -6.34 -16.51 7.87
CA PHE A 141 -7.08 -15.82 6.83
C PHE A 141 -7.52 -16.75 5.69
N VAL A 142 -8.72 -16.54 5.20
CA VAL A 142 -9.20 -17.10 3.93
C VAL A 142 -9.07 -16.03 2.84
N ILE A 143 -8.41 -16.37 1.73
CA ILE A 143 -8.23 -15.45 0.60
C ILE A 143 -9.52 -15.32 -0.18
N GLU A 144 -10.18 -14.17 -0.12
CA GLU A 144 -11.37 -13.86 -0.92
C GLU A 144 -10.99 -13.40 -2.33
N HIS A 145 -9.87 -12.68 -2.47
CA HIS A 145 -9.38 -12.19 -3.74
C HIS A 145 -7.87 -11.98 -3.73
N ILE A 146 -7.21 -12.31 -4.84
CA ILE A 146 -5.82 -11.95 -5.11
C ILE A 146 -5.66 -11.64 -6.60
N GLU A 147 -5.14 -10.46 -6.89
CA GLU A 147 -4.83 -10.05 -8.25
C GLU A 147 -3.40 -9.52 -8.36
N CYS A 148 -2.79 -9.68 -9.54
CA CYS A 148 -1.52 -9.07 -9.88
C CYS A 148 -1.79 -7.80 -10.68
N TYR A 149 -1.34 -6.65 -10.19
CA TYR A 149 -1.57 -5.35 -10.83
C TYR A 149 -0.28 -4.76 -11.42
N GLY A 150 -0.44 -3.68 -12.21
CA GLY A 150 0.66 -2.91 -12.76
C GLY A 150 1.09 -3.31 -14.17
N PHE A 151 0.51 -4.36 -14.78
CA PHE A 151 0.84 -4.74 -16.16
C PHE A 151 0.01 -3.92 -17.17
N PRO A 152 0.59 -3.47 -18.29
CA PRO A 152 2.03 -3.46 -18.64
C PRO A 152 2.75 -2.17 -18.17
N LEU A 153 2.01 -1.15 -17.75
CA LEU A 153 2.54 0.18 -17.46
C LEU A 153 3.48 0.17 -16.25
N GLY A 154 3.13 -0.56 -15.20
CA GLY A 154 3.97 -0.75 -14.01
C GLY A 154 5.31 -1.40 -14.37
N ASN A 155 5.29 -2.41 -15.23
CA ASN A 155 6.52 -3.08 -15.69
C ASN A 155 7.44 -2.10 -16.43
N PHE A 156 6.87 -1.25 -17.28
CA PHE A 156 7.63 -0.23 -17.99
C PHE A 156 8.22 0.81 -17.04
N THR A 157 7.41 1.31 -16.09
CA THR A 157 7.86 2.30 -15.11
C THR A 157 8.92 1.75 -14.17
N GLU A 158 8.81 0.49 -13.75
CA GLU A 158 9.82 -0.20 -12.94
C GLU A 158 11.13 -0.34 -13.70
N TRP A 159 11.09 -0.83 -14.95
CA TRP A 159 12.28 -0.96 -15.81
C TRP A 159 12.96 0.39 -16.07
N TYR A 160 12.18 1.44 -16.36
CA TYR A 160 12.70 2.78 -16.57
C TYR A 160 13.28 3.39 -15.29
N GLY A 161 12.59 3.19 -14.17
CA GLY A 161 12.96 3.71 -12.85
C GLY A 161 14.26 3.10 -12.30
N GLU A 162 14.59 1.86 -12.68
CA GLU A 162 15.76 1.15 -12.19
C GLU A 162 17.07 1.95 -12.41
N ARG A 163 17.23 2.60 -13.57
CA ARG A 163 18.40 3.44 -13.86
C ARG A 163 18.47 4.68 -12.97
N PHE A 164 17.32 5.26 -12.68
CA PHE A 164 17.23 6.42 -11.79
C PHE A 164 17.58 6.03 -10.35
N TYR A 165 17.01 4.94 -9.84
CA TYR A 165 17.28 4.48 -8.48
C TYR A 165 18.72 4.04 -8.28
N ARG A 166 19.35 3.38 -9.26
CA ARG A 166 20.78 3.07 -9.23
C ARG A 166 21.66 4.32 -9.12
N ARG A 167 21.29 5.40 -9.82
CA ARG A 167 21.99 6.67 -9.70
C ARG A 167 21.75 7.31 -8.33
N ALA A 168 20.51 7.35 -7.86
CA ALA A 168 20.15 7.90 -6.55
C ALA A 168 20.89 7.18 -5.41
N LEU A 169 21.00 5.85 -5.45
CA LEU A 169 21.76 5.07 -4.49
C LEU A 169 23.27 5.42 -4.48
N ARG A 170 23.87 5.66 -5.66
CA ARG A 170 25.27 6.08 -5.74
C ARG A 170 25.52 7.49 -5.21
N GLU A 171 24.55 8.40 -5.39
CA GLU A 171 24.60 9.79 -4.93
C GLU A 171 24.25 9.91 -3.44
N ARG A 172 23.59 8.93 -2.87
CA ARG A 172 23.18 8.88 -1.45
C ARG A 172 24.45 8.71 -0.60
N ARG A 173 24.90 9.82 0.00
CA ARG A 173 26.06 9.85 0.90
C ARG A 173 25.68 9.27 2.26
N GLY A 174 26.12 8.07 2.59
CA GLY A 174 25.96 7.40 3.88
C GLY A 174 25.03 6.19 3.82
N ASN A 175 25.25 5.24 4.73
CA ASN A 175 24.39 4.07 4.94
C ASN A 175 23.19 4.52 5.76
N LEU A 176 22.07 4.79 5.12
CA LEU A 176 20.80 4.94 5.83
C LEU A 176 20.32 3.58 6.33
N SER A 177 19.75 3.54 7.54
CA SER A 177 19.01 2.36 7.98
C SER A 177 17.78 2.15 7.10
N LYS A 178 17.28 0.90 7.01
CA LYS A 178 16.07 0.62 6.22
C LYS A 178 14.87 1.46 6.66
N SER A 179 14.69 1.67 7.97
CA SER A 179 13.62 2.53 8.51
C SER A 179 13.74 3.99 8.08
N GLN A 180 14.96 4.54 8.00
CA GLN A 180 15.19 5.88 7.48
C GLN A 180 14.89 5.96 5.98
N ALA A 181 15.32 4.95 5.20
CA ALA A 181 15.01 4.86 3.78
C ALA A 181 13.50 4.81 3.52
N THR A 182 12.76 4.03 4.31
CA THR A 182 11.29 3.92 4.24
C THR A 182 10.60 5.26 4.51
N SER A 183 10.99 5.98 5.58
CA SER A 183 10.36 7.26 5.93
C SER A 183 10.64 8.36 4.89
N GLU A 184 11.80 8.35 4.24
CA GLU A 184 12.13 9.29 3.16
C GLU A 184 11.40 8.97 1.86
N SER A 185 11.28 7.68 1.48
CA SER A 185 10.67 7.25 0.22
C SER A 185 9.19 7.64 0.10
N GLY A 186 8.44 7.66 1.20
CA GLY A 186 7.04 8.05 1.24
C GLY A 186 6.79 9.52 0.89
N VAL A 187 7.78 10.39 1.05
CA VAL A 187 7.64 11.85 0.91
C VAL A 187 8.13 12.37 -0.44
N GLU A 188 9.13 11.74 -1.06
CA GLU A 188 9.76 12.24 -2.29
C GLU A 188 8.91 12.04 -3.56
N ARG A 189 7.82 11.30 -3.51
CA ARG A 189 6.88 11.11 -4.65
C ARG A 189 6.31 12.43 -5.21
N ASN A 190 6.28 13.51 -4.43
CA ASN A 190 5.78 14.82 -4.86
C ASN A 190 6.57 15.47 -6.02
N TYR A 191 7.85 15.13 -6.19
CA TYR A 191 8.65 15.64 -7.32
C TYR A 191 8.13 15.14 -8.68
N TYR A 192 7.62 13.93 -8.72
CA TYR A 192 7.07 13.33 -9.94
C TYR A 192 5.68 13.85 -10.29
N VAL A 193 4.81 14.05 -9.31
CA VAL A 193 3.42 14.50 -9.53
C VAL A 193 3.38 15.87 -10.24
N ARG A 194 4.30 16.79 -9.92
CA ARG A 194 4.36 18.11 -10.59
C ARG A 194 4.73 18.04 -12.08
N LYS A 195 5.43 17.01 -12.53
CA LYS A 195 5.82 16.84 -13.95
C LYS A 195 4.71 16.19 -14.80
N PHE A 196 3.69 15.61 -14.19
CA PHE A 196 2.66 14.84 -14.88
C PHE A 196 1.32 15.57 -15.06
N LYS A 197 1.31 16.92 -15.04
CA LYS A 197 0.08 17.68 -15.34
C LYS A 197 -0.60 17.30 -16.66
N TRP A 198 0.16 16.77 -17.62
CA TRP A 198 -0.38 16.28 -18.87
C TRP A 198 -1.26 15.02 -18.72
N LEU A 199 -1.13 14.26 -17.62
CA LEU A 199 -1.99 13.09 -17.31
C LEU A 199 -3.46 13.49 -17.13
N ASP A 200 -3.75 14.75 -16.82
CA ASP A 200 -5.12 15.28 -16.73
C ASP A 200 -5.73 15.58 -18.09
N SER A 201 -4.95 15.51 -19.18
CA SER A 201 -5.46 15.72 -20.53
C SER A 201 -6.38 14.59 -20.98
N VAL A 202 -7.34 14.91 -21.86
CA VAL A 202 -8.29 13.93 -22.41
C VAL A 202 -7.59 12.74 -23.09
N PRO A 203 -6.56 12.94 -23.93
CA PRO A 203 -5.85 11.83 -24.56
C PRO A 203 -5.09 10.96 -23.54
N ALA A 204 -4.50 11.55 -22.50
CA ALA A 204 -3.83 10.78 -21.45
C ALA A 204 -4.82 9.94 -20.64
N ARG A 205 -6.00 10.49 -20.31
CA ARG A 205 -7.06 9.72 -19.64
C ARG A 205 -7.58 8.57 -20.50
N ALA A 206 -7.72 8.78 -21.81
CA ALA A 206 -8.12 7.71 -22.73
C ALA A 206 -7.07 6.59 -22.78
N LEU A 207 -5.78 6.96 -22.85
CA LEU A 207 -4.67 6.02 -22.81
C LEU A 207 -4.62 5.24 -21.48
N LEU A 208 -4.82 5.91 -20.35
CA LEU A 208 -4.89 5.27 -19.04
C LEU A 208 -6.07 4.29 -18.94
N ARG A 209 -7.24 4.63 -19.49
CA ARG A 209 -8.40 3.73 -19.57
C ARG A 209 -8.09 2.48 -20.39
N PHE A 210 -7.39 2.64 -21.51
CA PHE A 210 -6.94 1.52 -22.33
C PHE A 210 -6.00 0.59 -21.55
N PHE A 211 -5.00 1.14 -20.88
CA PHE A 211 -4.11 0.37 -20.02
C PHE A 211 -4.82 -0.30 -18.83
N ASN A 212 -5.79 0.36 -18.23
CA ASN A 212 -6.60 -0.22 -17.17
C ASN A 212 -7.44 -1.42 -17.66
N ALA A 213 -7.99 -1.34 -18.88
CA ALA A 213 -8.69 -2.47 -19.49
C ALA A 213 -7.72 -3.66 -19.70
N PHE A 214 -6.53 -3.39 -20.19
CA PHE A 214 -5.49 -4.40 -20.39
C PHE A 214 -5.02 -5.02 -19.05
N GLN A 215 -4.80 -4.20 -18.03
CA GLN A 215 -4.50 -4.65 -16.69
C GLN A 215 -5.60 -5.55 -16.13
N SER A 216 -6.86 -5.18 -16.35
CA SER A 216 -8.02 -5.97 -15.91
C SER A 216 -8.03 -7.39 -16.51
N MET A 217 -7.63 -7.53 -17.79
CA MET A 217 -7.48 -8.84 -18.44
C MET A 217 -6.31 -9.65 -17.88
N ALA A 218 -5.20 -8.95 -17.53
CA ALA A 218 -3.98 -9.58 -17.00
C ALA A 218 -4.00 -9.80 -15.48
N SER A 219 -5.02 -9.31 -14.76
CA SER A 219 -5.06 -9.31 -13.28
C SER A 219 -4.99 -10.71 -12.65
N ARG A 220 -5.42 -11.74 -13.39
CA ARG A 220 -5.34 -13.15 -12.96
C ARG A 220 -4.02 -13.84 -13.31
N THR A 221 -3.16 -13.17 -14.07
CA THR A 221 -1.80 -13.66 -14.39
C THR A 221 -0.80 -13.12 -13.37
N ASP A 222 0.45 -13.56 -13.45
CA ASP A 222 1.56 -13.03 -12.65
C ASP A 222 2.46 -12.07 -13.44
N TRP A 223 1.89 -11.31 -14.40
CA TRP A 223 2.67 -10.43 -15.27
C TRP A 223 2.91 -9.03 -14.67
N GLY A 224 2.16 -8.66 -13.63
CA GLY A 224 2.23 -7.32 -13.02
C GLY A 224 3.43 -7.12 -12.08
N THR A 225 3.42 -6.00 -11.39
CA THR A 225 4.51 -5.56 -10.50
C THR A 225 4.15 -5.66 -9.01
N GLY A 226 2.88 -5.84 -8.68
CA GLY A 226 2.41 -5.97 -7.30
C GLY A 226 1.23 -6.89 -7.17
N TYR A 227 1.02 -7.44 -5.98
CA TYR A 227 -0.18 -8.17 -5.60
C TYR A 227 -1.09 -7.31 -4.75
N LEU A 228 -2.39 -7.36 -5.05
CA LEU A 228 -3.45 -6.81 -4.22
C LEU A 228 -4.29 -7.98 -3.70
N VAL A 229 -4.45 -8.05 -2.39
CA VAL A 229 -5.13 -9.16 -1.70
C VAL A 229 -6.25 -8.62 -0.84
N LEU A 230 -7.39 -9.32 -0.86
CA LEU A 230 -8.46 -9.21 0.13
C LEU A 230 -8.61 -10.57 0.80
N ALA A 231 -8.43 -10.61 2.11
CA ALA A 231 -8.51 -11.81 2.92
C ALA A 231 -9.44 -11.60 4.10
N LYS A 232 -10.20 -12.64 4.47
CA LYS A 232 -11.17 -12.62 5.56
C LYS A 232 -10.62 -13.43 6.72
N LYS A 233 -10.69 -12.87 7.94
CA LYS A 233 -10.36 -13.57 9.18
C LYS A 233 -11.43 -14.62 9.51
N GLU A 234 -11.01 -15.85 9.81
CA GLU A 234 -11.91 -16.93 10.29
C GLU A 234 -12.46 -16.72 11.70
#